data_46ec7d6204a8c1edaadb307b0460fd5b
#
_entry.id   46ec7d6204a8c1edaadb307b0460fd5b
#
_cell.length_a   1.000
_cell.length_b   1.000
_cell.length_c   1.000
_cell.angle_alpha   90.00
_cell.angle_beta   90.00
_cell.angle_gamma   90.00
#
_symmetry.space_group_name_H-M   'P 1'
#
loop_
_entity.id
_entity.type
_entity.pdbx_description
1 polymer ?
#
loop_
_entity_poly.entity_id
_entity_poly.type
_entity_poly.pdbx_seq_one_letter_code
_entity_poly.pdbx_strand_id
1 'polypeptide(L)'
;MAVLAALVCSSVAAADKPVNPIFVLNSLDASISVIDPVSFTELRRIPTGKEPHHLYLTPDEKSLIVANALSDSLTLIDPKTGEVQRTITKIIDPYHLRFSPDMKWFVTAANRLDHIDIYRWQPDDPITPMKLAGRVHAARTPSHLSIDSKSTTIYASMQDSDELMAIDLLTQKPRWKISIGKLPADVYLTPDDRLLLVGLTGDEYVEVYDVSQAVPKLIKRIQTGAGAHAFRSRGDGRHVFVSNRVANTISMIDIQTLSVVETYPAPGGPDCIDVLADGKTLLVSSRWARKLSIIDIDKKQVVRQVGVGRSPHGVWTLDHASRR
;
A
#
# COMPACT_ATOMS: atom_id res chain seq x y z
N MET A 1 43.41 27.99 51.63
CA MET A 1 42.06 27.43 51.48
C MET A 1 41.68 27.53 50.00
N ALA A 2 41.76 26.41 49.29
CA ALA A 2 41.37 26.32 47.88
C ALA A 2 39.94 25.74 47.82
N VAL A 3 39.02 26.51 47.22
CA VAL A 3 37.63 26.07 46.99
C VAL A 3 37.57 25.33 45.65
N LEU A 4 37.33 24.04 45.72
CA LEU A 4 37.07 23.21 44.53
C LEU A 4 35.60 23.42 44.11
N ALA A 5 35.37 24.03 42.95
CA ALA A 5 34.06 24.11 42.32
C ALA A 5 33.79 22.82 41.53
N ALA A 6 32.86 22.01 41.97
CA ALA A 6 32.39 20.84 41.23
C ALA A 6 31.43 21.27 40.11
N LEU A 7 31.82 21.08 38.85
CA LEU A 7 30.92 21.21 37.71
C LEU A 7 29.97 19.98 37.68
N VAL A 8 28.71 20.20 37.95
CA VAL A 8 27.65 19.21 37.71
C VAL A 8 27.28 19.28 36.23
N CYS A 9 27.74 18.31 35.45
CA CYS A 9 27.32 18.14 34.07
C CYS A 9 25.92 17.45 34.06
N SER A 10 24.89 18.27 33.90
CA SER A 10 23.51 17.72 33.67
C SER A 10 23.44 17.20 32.24
N SER A 11 23.44 15.88 32.08
CA SER A 11 23.10 15.24 30.81
C SER A 11 21.62 15.50 30.55
N VAL A 12 21.31 16.37 29.60
CA VAL A 12 19.95 16.46 29.02
C VAL A 12 19.75 15.20 28.23
N ALA A 13 18.95 14.27 28.77
CA ALA A 13 18.46 13.14 27.99
C ALA A 13 17.72 13.70 26.78
N ALA A 14 18.18 13.33 25.57
CA ALA A 14 17.43 13.61 24.36
C ALA A 14 16.05 12.98 24.53
N ALA A 15 14.99 13.78 24.46
CA ALA A 15 13.63 13.26 24.47
C ALA A 15 13.50 12.29 23.29
N ASP A 16 13.21 11.03 23.57
CA ASP A 16 12.94 10.04 22.55
C ASP A 16 11.84 10.59 21.63
N LYS A 17 12.10 10.58 20.31
CA LYS A 17 11.08 10.99 19.33
C LYS A 17 9.85 10.13 19.57
N PRO A 18 8.63 10.73 19.64
CA PRO A 18 7.42 9.95 19.77
C PRO A 18 7.36 8.95 18.61
N VAL A 19 7.22 7.68 18.92
CA VAL A 19 7.19 6.60 17.93
C VAL A 19 5.75 6.48 17.44
N ASN A 20 5.56 6.59 16.11
CA ASN A 20 4.23 6.56 15.52
C ASN A 20 3.65 5.15 15.47
N PRO A 21 2.35 4.98 15.72
CA PRO A 21 1.72 3.66 15.75
C PRO A 21 1.70 2.98 14.38
N ILE A 22 1.56 1.65 14.40
CA ILE A 22 1.28 0.85 13.22
C ILE A 22 -0.24 0.64 13.14
N PHE A 23 -0.83 0.89 11.98
CA PHE A 23 -2.24 0.67 11.70
C PHE A 23 -2.42 -0.58 10.84
N VAL A 24 -3.32 -1.48 11.24
CA VAL A 24 -3.68 -2.68 10.48
C VAL A 24 -5.19 -2.69 10.27
N LEU A 25 -5.62 -2.72 9.01
CA LEU A 25 -7.04 -2.76 8.66
C LEU A 25 -7.60 -4.17 8.82
N ASN A 26 -8.70 -4.30 9.52
CA ASN A 26 -9.42 -5.56 9.74
C ASN A 26 -10.69 -5.55 8.88
N SER A 27 -10.59 -6.03 7.63
CA SER A 27 -11.64 -5.86 6.62
C SER A 27 -12.99 -6.48 7.03
N LEU A 28 -12.98 -7.64 7.69
CA LEU A 28 -14.20 -8.30 8.13
C LEU A 28 -14.71 -7.86 9.51
N ASP A 29 -13.99 -6.97 10.19
CA ASP A 29 -14.38 -6.44 11.51
C ASP A 29 -14.72 -4.94 11.48
N ALA A 30 -14.66 -4.31 10.30
CA ALA A 30 -14.89 -2.87 10.13
C ALA A 30 -14.11 -2.04 11.17
N SER A 31 -12.82 -2.34 11.33
CA SER A 31 -11.97 -1.71 12.34
C SER A 31 -10.51 -1.62 11.92
N ILE A 32 -9.76 -0.81 12.66
CA ILE A 32 -8.31 -0.69 12.56
C ILE A 32 -7.72 -1.15 13.88
N SER A 33 -6.76 -2.08 13.87
CA SER A 33 -5.90 -2.36 15.01
C SER A 33 -4.78 -1.33 15.07
N VAL A 34 -4.62 -0.68 16.22
CA VAL A 34 -3.53 0.25 16.52
C VAL A 34 -2.48 -0.51 17.31
N ILE A 35 -1.29 -0.65 16.77
CA ILE A 35 -0.20 -1.45 17.33
C ILE A 35 0.93 -0.53 17.78
N ASP A 36 1.43 -0.76 18.99
CA ASP A 36 2.65 -0.12 19.49
C ASP A 36 3.87 -0.65 18.73
N PRO A 37 4.68 0.21 18.10
CA PRO A 37 5.77 -0.23 17.23
C PRO A 37 7.02 -0.70 18.01
N VAL A 38 7.09 -0.48 19.33
CA VAL A 38 8.21 -0.90 20.17
C VAL A 38 7.92 -2.26 20.81
N SER A 39 6.79 -2.37 21.50
CA SER A 39 6.38 -3.61 22.18
C SER A 39 5.70 -4.60 21.24
N PHE A 40 5.24 -4.15 20.07
CA PHE A 40 4.40 -4.91 19.15
C PHE A 40 3.18 -5.51 19.86
N THR A 41 2.44 -4.68 20.58
CA THR A 41 1.17 -5.06 21.22
C THR A 41 0.02 -4.24 20.66
N GLU A 42 -1.17 -4.84 20.53
CA GLU A 42 -2.37 -4.10 20.15
C GLU A 42 -2.80 -3.19 21.30
N LEU A 43 -2.79 -1.88 21.08
CA LEU A 43 -3.18 -0.88 22.08
C LEU A 43 -4.69 -0.70 22.13
N ARG A 44 -5.34 -0.63 20.98
CA ARG A 44 -6.78 -0.41 20.83
C ARG A 44 -7.25 -0.69 19.41
N ARG A 45 -8.56 -0.69 19.24
CA ARG A 45 -9.21 -0.74 17.91
C ARG A 45 -10.02 0.53 17.66
N ILE A 46 -10.01 0.97 16.40
CA ILE A 46 -10.75 2.12 15.92
C ILE A 46 -11.85 1.60 15.00
N PRO A 47 -13.14 1.94 15.22
CA PRO A 47 -14.19 1.59 14.29
C PRO A 47 -14.06 2.38 12.97
N THR A 48 -14.44 1.74 11.86
CA THR A 48 -14.47 2.33 10.51
C THR A 48 -15.80 2.02 9.82
N GLY A 49 -15.91 2.37 8.53
CA GLY A 49 -16.93 1.80 7.67
C GLY A 49 -16.66 0.33 7.36
N LYS A 50 -17.56 -0.32 6.64
CA LYS A 50 -17.47 -1.74 6.30
C LYS A 50 -16.37 -1.99 5.27
N GLU A 51 -15.64 -3.08 5.45
CA GLU A 51 -14.53 -3.51 4.59
C GLU A 51 -13.46 -2.43 4.41
N PRO A 52 -12.79 -1.97 5.50
CA PRO A 52 -11.60 -1.15 5.37
C PRO A 52 -10.53 -1.97 4.65
N HIS A 53 -10.05 -1.47 3.49
CA HIS A 53 -9.21 -2.28 2.59
C HIS A 53 -7.82 -1.69 2.39
N HIS A 54 -7.71 -0.45 1.95
CA HIS A 54 -6.43 0.24 1.75
C HIS A 54 -6.35 1.55 2.53
N LEU A 55 -5.08 1.97 2.80
CA LEU A 55 -4.77 3.24 3.44
C LEU A 55 -3.86 4.08 2.53
N TYR A 56 -4.03 5.39 2.61
CA TYR A 56 -3.14 6.31 1.92
C TYR A 56 -3.04 7.65 2.68
N LEU A 57 -1.83 8.17 2.85
CA LEU A 57 -1.61 9.48 3.45
C LEU A 57 -2.06 10.57 2.49
N THR A 58 -2.77 11.59 2.99
CA THR A 58 -3.13 12.76 2.17
C THR A 58 -1.87 13.53 1.74
N PRO A 59 -1.90 14.24 0.59
CA PRO A 59 -0.74 14.98 0.12
C PRO A 59 -0.22 16.06 1.08
N ASP A 60 -1.09 16.59 1.94
CA ASP A 60 -0.75 17.56 2.98
C ASP A 60 -0.31 16.90 4.30
N GLU A 61 -0.21 15.57 4.32
CA GLU A 61 0.21 14.72 5.44
C GLU A 61 -0.64 14.87 6.73
N LYS A 62 -1.80 15.53 6.66
CA LYS A 62 -2.65 15.77 7.83
C LYS A 62 -3.56 14.61 8.16
N SER A 63 -3.84 13.74 7.20
CA SER A 63 -4.78 12.63 7.38
C SER A 63 -4.29 11.35 6.73
N LEU A 64 -4.53 10.24 7.39
CA LEU A 64 -4.45 8.92 6.79
C LEU A 64 -5.86 8.50 6.37
N ILE A 65 -6.06 8.30 5.08
CA ILE A 65 -7.33 7.85 4.50
C ILE A 65 -7.43 6.34 4.61
N VAL A 66 -8.56 5.88 5.07
CA VAL A 66 -8.96 4.46 5.08
C VAL A 66 -10.16 4.30 4.14
N ALA A 67 -9.99 3.51 3.10
CA ALA A 67 -11.03 3.21 2.12
C ALA A 67 -11.96 2.13 2.65
N ASN A 68 -13.26 2.43 2.80
CA ASN A 68 -14.29 1.50 3.29
C ASN A 68 -15.13 1.02 2.11
N ALA A 69 -14.69 -0.04 1.46
CA ALA A 69 -15.22 -0.48 0.17
C ALA A 69 -16.72 -0.83 0.20
N LEU A 70 -17.23 -1.43 1.29
CA LEU A 70 -18.65 -1.80 1.45
C LEU A 70 -19.51 -0.72 2.13
N SER A 71 -18.99 0.49 2.35
CA SER A 71 -19.75 1.59 2.95
C SER A 71 -19.72 2.85 2.09
N ASP A 72 -19.17 2.79 0.86
CA ASP A 72 -19.07 3.93 -0.05
C ASP A 72 -18.52 5.19 0.65
N SER A 73 -17.45 5.00 1.42
CA SER A 73 -16.91 6.06 2.28
C SER A 73 -15.41 5.94 2.52
N LEU A 74 -14.84 7.05 2.97
CA LEU A 74 -13.46 7.12 3.45
C LEU A 74 -13.49 7.57 4.91
N THR A 75 -12.80 6.85 5.79
CA THR A 75 -12.52 7.32 7.15
C THR A 75 -11.15 8.00 7.17
N LEU A 76 -11.09 9.25 7.64
CA LEU A 76 -9.86 10.01 7.82
C LEU A 76 -9.45 9.94 9.29
N ILE A 77 -8.22 9.51 9.54
CA ILE A 77 -7.65 9.47 10.88
C ILE A 77 -6.37 10.30 10.94
N ASP A 78 -6.04 10.77 12.13
CA ASP A 78 -4.73 11.38 12.38
C ASP A 78 -3.62 10.34 12.23
N PRO A 79 -2.60 10.56 11.40
CA PRO A 79 -1.56 9.57 11.12
C PRO A 79 -0.64 9.28 12.30
N LYS A 80 -0.63 10.14 13.34
CA LYS A 80 0.21 10.00 14.53
C LYS A 80 -0.52 9.36 15.71
N THR A 81 -1.82 9.65 15.84
CA THR A 81 -2.60 9.19 16.99
C THR A 81 -3.63 8.13 16.62
N GLY A 82 -4.09 8.09 15.37
CA GLY A 82 -5.20 7.27 14.92
C GLY A 82 -6.57 7.80 15.33
N GLU A 83 -6.68 9.03 15.85
CA GLU A 83 -7.97 9.63 16.14
C GLU A 83 -8.77 9.86 14.85
N VAL A 84 -10.05 9.49 14.88
CA VAL A 84 -10.93 9.71 13.73
C VAL A 84 -11.21 11.20 13.61
N GLN A 85 -10.81 11.78 12.49
CA GLN A 85 -11.04 13.20 12.20
C GLN A 85 -12.40 13.42 11.55
N ARG A 86 -12.74 12.60 10.54
CA ARG A 86 -14.04 12.67 9.84
C ARG A 86 -14.24 11.45 8.93
N THR A 87 -15.48 11.32 8.44
CA THR A 87 -15.83 10.37 7.36
C THR A 87 -16.34 11.15 6.15
N ILE A 88 -15.79 10.83 4.97
CA ILE A 88 -16.25 11.33 3.67
C ILE A 88 -17.13 10.25 3.06
N THR A 89 -18.37 10.59 2.74
CA THR A 89 -19.35 9.70 2.11
C THR A 89 -19.46 9.92 0.61
N LYS A 90 -20.16 9.03 -0.10
CA LYS A 90 -20.38 9.08 -1.55
C LYS A 90 -19.10 8.90 -2.40
N ILE A 91 -18.07 8.28 -1.82
CA ILE A 91 -16.96 7.74 -2.59
C ILE A 91 -17.34 6.28 -2.83
N ILE A 92 -17.80 5.98 -4.03
CA ILE A 92 -18.46 4.71 -4.34
C ILE A 92 -17.44 3.60 -4.48
N ASP A 93 -17.65 2.49 -3.73
CA ASP A 93 -16.85 1.27 -3.78
C ASP A 93 -15.32 1.51 -3.80
N PRO A 94 -14.75 2.27 -2.85
CA PRO A 94 -13.34 2.63 -2.87
C PRO A 94 -12.51 1.42 -2.41
N TYR A 95 -12.17 0.52 -3.31
CA TYR A 95 -11.38 -0.67 -3.00
C TYR A 95 -9.89 -0.32 -2.87
N HIS A 96 -9.32 0.26 -3.91
CA HIS A 96 -7.94 0.76 -3.94
C HIS A 96 -7.91 2.25 -4.26
N LEU A 97 -6.86 2.94 -3.81
CA LEU A 97 -6.78 4.39 -3.97
C LEU A 97 -5.34 4.88 -4.19
N ARG A 98 -5.19 5.96 -4.95
CA ARG A 98 -3.92 6.66 -5.17
C ARG A 98 -4.15 8.16 -5.33
N PHE A 99 -3.17 8.96 -4.86
CA PHE A 99 -3.01 10.33 -5.30
C PHE A 99 -2.02 10.40 -6.46
N SER A 100 -2.26 11.34 -7.38
CA SER A 100 -1.25 11.66 -8.39
C SER A 100 -0.05 12.36 -7.77
N PRO A 101 1.19 12.17 -8.27
CA PRO A 101 2.38 12.83 -7.76
C PRO A 101 2.31 14.36 -7.76
N ASP A 102 1.55 14.98 -8.67
CA ASP A 102 1.31 16.43 -8.69
C ASP A 102 0.26 16.90 -7.66
N MET A 103 -0.26 15.97 -6.84
CA MET A 103 -1.22 16.21 -5.75
C MET A 103 -2.57 16.82 -6.19
N LYS A 104 -2.93 16.75 -7.47
CA LYS A 104 -4.17 17.34 -7.99
C LYS A 104 -5.32 16.36 -8.13
N TRP A 105 -4.99 15.06 -8.19
CA TRP A 105 -5.96 14.02 -8.48
C TRP A 105 -5.96 12.95 -7.39
N PHE A 106 -7.14 12.48 -7.07
CA PHE A 106 -7.38 11.30 -6.27
C PHE A 106 -8.10 10.27 -7.14
N VAL A 107 -7.63 9.04 -7.17
CA VAL A 107 -8.15 7.99 -8.04
C VAL A 107 -8.52 6.79 -7.20
N THR A 108 -9.71 6.21 -7.44
CA THR A 108 -10.13 4.97 -6.79
C THR A 108 -10.48 3.90 -7.82
N ALA A 109 -10.21 2.64 -7.49
CA ALA A 109 -10.75 1.49 -8.19
C ALA A 109 -12.03 1.03 -7.47
N ALA A 110 -13.15 1.00 -8.18
CA ALA A 110 -14.42 0.45 -7.72
C ALA A 110 -14.52 -1.01 -8.15
N ASN A 111 -14.03 -1.88 -7.30
CA ASN A 111 -13.74 -3.29 -7.59
C ASN A 111 -15.00 -4.09 -8.00
N ARG A 112 -16.12 -3.87 -7.31
CA ARG A 112 -17.39 -4.55 -7.58
C ARG A 112 -18.25 -3.92 -8.68
N LEU A 113 -17.92 -2.68 -9.05
CA LEU A 113 -18.73 -1.87 -9.97
C LEU A 113 -18.04 -1.63 -11.31
N ASP A 114 -16.89 -2.28 -11.53
CA ASP A 114 -16.18 -2.30 -12.81
C ASP A 114 -15.82 -0.92 -13.37
N HIS A 115 -15.39 -0.01 -12.48
CA HIS A 115 -14.95 1.31 -12.94
C HIS A 115 -13.81 1.89 -12.08
N ILE A 116 -13.14 2.88 -12.66
CA ILE A 116 -12.15 3.70 -12.00
C ILE A 116 -12.70 5.12 -11.94
N ASP A 117 -12.80 5.65 -10.72
CA ASP A 117 -13.23 7.01 -10.46
C ASP A 117 -12.03 7.94 -10.30
N ILE A 118 -12.09 9.08 -10.97
CA ILE A 118 -11.05 10.11 -10.98
C ILE A 118 -11.64 11.38 -10.37
N TYR A 119 -11.07 11.82 -9.24
CA TYR A 119 -11.53 12.98 -8.50
C TYR A 119 -10.49 14.09 -8.57
N ARG A 120 -10.94 15.34 -8.59
CA ARG A 120 -10.11 16.50 -8.25
C ARG A 120 -9.93 16.54 -6.73
N TRP A 121 -8.68 16.65 -6.30
CA TRP A 121 -8.36 16.88 -4.90
C TRP A 121 -8.44 18.37 -4.58
N GLN A 122 -9.25 18.73 -3.61
CA GLN A 122 -9.54 20.09 -3.17
C GLN A 122 -9.44 20.16 -1.63
N PRO A 123 -8.22 20.18 -1.05
CA PRO A 123 -8.02 20.08 0.40
C PRO A 123 -8.71 21.18 1.19
N ASP A 124 -8.88 22.36 0.59
CA ASP A 124 -9.52 23.53 1.21
C ASP A 124 -11.04 23.46 1.22
N ASP A 125 -11.66 22.50 0.50
CA ASP A 125 -13.10 22.27 0.56
C ASP A 125 -13.43 21.35 1.75
N PRO A 126 -14.05 21.89 2.82
CA PRO A 126 -14.33 21.07 4.01
C PRO A 126 -15.48 20.06 3.80
N ILE A 127 -16.28 20.23 2.75
CA ILE A 127 -17.47 19.40 2.48
C ILE A 127 -17.17 18.33 1.43
N THR A 128 -16.58 18.73 0.31
CA THR A 128 -16.31 17.85 -0.86
C THR A 128 -14.86 17.94 -1.31
N PRO A 129 -13.89 17.51 -0.46
CA PRO A 129 -12.47 17.60 -0.81
C PRO A 129 -12.10 16.74 -2.03
N MET A 130 -12.98 15.81 -2.42
CA MET A 130 -12.84 14.94 -3.58
C MET A 130 -14.03 15.11 -4.52
N LYS A 131 -13.87 15.96 -5.53
CA LYS A 131 -14.93 16.22 -6.52
C LYS A 131 -14.76 15.29 -7.71
N LEU A 132 -15.75 14.42 -7.95
CA LEU A 132 -15.73 13.51 -9.11
C LEU A 132 -15.58 14.30 -10.41
N ALA A 133 -14.53 14.01 -11.16
CA ALA A 133 -14.23 14.63 -12.45
C ALA A 133 -14.54 13.68 -13.61
N GLY A 134 -14.40 12.37 -13.42
CA GLY A 134 -14.72 11.38 -14.43
C GLY A 134 -14.74 9.98 -13.89
N ARG A 135 -15.31 9.09 -14.72
CA ARG A 135 -15.42 7.66 -14.48
C ARG A 135 -15.05 6.90 -15.73
N VAL A 136 -14.17 5.92 -15.59
CA VAL A 136 -13.73 5.06 -16.70
C VAL A 136 -14.18 3.65 -16.45
N HIS A 137 -14.90 3.05 -17.39
CA HIS A 137 -15.27 1.65 -17.31
C HIS A 137 -14.04 0.75 -17.39
N ALA A 138 -13.92 -0.18 -16.44
CA ALA A 138 -12.75 -1.05 -16.25
C ALA A 138 -13.19 -2.45 -15.81
N ALA A 139 -13.88 -3.16 -16.70
CA ALA A 139 -14.38 -4.50 -16.42
C ALA A 139 -13.30 -5.55 -16.72
N ARG A 140 -13.18 -6.59 -15.90
CA ARG A 140 -13.94 -6.80 -14.64
C ARG A 140 -13.01 -6.73 -13.45
N THR A 141 -13.56 -6.24 -12.35
CA THR A 141 -12.89 -6.23 -11.05
C THR A 141 -11.59 -5.44 -11.07
N PRO A 142 -11.62 -4.10 -11.33
CA PRO A 142 -10.43 -3.27 -11.21
C PRO A 142 -9.91 -3.37 -9.77
N SER A 143 -8.64 -3.80 -9.63
CA SER A 143 -8.07 -4.16 -8.35
C SER A 143 -7.14 -3.09 -7.83
N HIS A 144 -5.96 -2.93 -8.41
CA HIS A 144 -4.96 -2.01 -7.93
C HIS A 144 -4.55 -0.98 -8.98
N LEU A 145 -4.00 0.13 -8.52
CA LEU A 145 -3.65 1.30 -9.32
C LEU A 145 -2.21 1.71 -9.09
N SER A 146 -1.54 2.17 -10.15
CA SER A 146 -0.31 2.95 -10.09
C SER A 146 -0.45 4.20 -10.97
N ILE A 147 0.29 5.26 -10.66
CA ILE A 147 0.28 6.51 -11.45
C ILE A 147 1.74 6.89 -11.72
N ASP A 148 2.03 7.29 -12.96
CA ASP A 148 3.36 7.72 -13.36
C ASP A 148 3.83 9.00 -12.63
N SER A 149 5.14 9.21 -12.58
CA SER A 149 5.74 10.35 -11.88
C SER A 149 5.29 11.71 -12.45
N LYS A 150 4.86 11.72 -13.70
CA LYS A 150 4.39 12.92 -14.42
C LYS A 150 2.91 13.21 -14.21
N SER A 151 2.18 12.35 -13.47
CA SER A 151 0.73 12.49 -13.28
C SER A 151 -0.06 12.49 -14.59
N THR A 152 0.33 11.65 -15.53
CA THR A 152 -0.29 11.59 -16.87
C THR A 152 -0.99 10.26 -17.14
N THR A 153 -0.55 9.18 -16.53
CA THR A 153 -1.04 7.83 -16.81
C THR A 153 -1.40 7.08 -15.53
N ILE A 154 -2.61 6.53 -15.49
CA ILE A 154 -3.03 5.57 -14.49
C ILE A 154 -2.87 4.18 -15.10
N TYR A 155 -2.21 3.27 -14.38
CA TYR A 155 -2.19 1.84 -14.70
C TYR A 155 -3.11 1.11 -13.73
N ALA A 156 -3.93 0.22 -14.25
CA ALA A 156 -4.91 -0.54 -13.46
C ALA A 156 -4.92 -2.01 -13.88
N SER A 157 -4.89 -2.90 -12.89
CA SER A 157 -5.15 -4.32 -13.07
C SER A 157 -6.65 -4.61 -12.99
N MET A 158 -7.16 -5.46 -13.86
CA MET A 158 -8.54 -5.96 -13.82
C MET A 158 -8.50 -7.46 -13.54
N GLN A 159 -8.81 -7.84 -12.28
CA GLN A 159 -8.51 -9.15 -11.73
C GLN A 159 -9.30 -10.28 -12.39
N ASP A 160 -10.61 -10.12 -12.56
CA ASP A 160 -11.47 -11.19 -13.07
C ASP A 160 -11.56 -11.26 -14.61
N SER A 161 -10.88 -10.34 -15.31
CA SER A 161 -10.77 -10.40 -16.77
C SER A 161 -9.35 -10.69 -17.25
N ASP A 162 -8.38 -10.86 -16.33
CA ASP A 162 -6.96 -11.10 -16.65
C ASP A 162 -6.41 -10.03 -17.59
N GLU A 163 -6.66 -8.76 -17.23
CA GLU A 163 -6.30 -7.63 -18.10
C GLU A 163 -5.53 -6.55 -17.33
N LEU A 164 -4.79 -5.76 -18.08
CA LEU A 164 -4.11 -4.54 -17.65
C LEU A 164 -4.54 -3.38 -18.54
N MET A 165 -4.83 -2.23 -17.95
CA MET A 165 -5.26 -1.02 -18.65
C MET A 165 -4.37 0.16 -18.28
N ALA A 166 -4.06 1.02 -19.27
CA ALA A 166 -3.58 2.37 -19.02
C ALA A 166 -4.64 3.40 -19.40
N ILE A 167 -4.80 4.39 -18.55
CA ILE A 167 -5.77 5.48 -18.72
C ILE A 167 -4.99 6.79 -18.72
N ASP A 168 -5.29 7.65 -19.68
CA ASP A 168 -4.82 9.03 -19.70
C ASP A 168 -5.54 9.82 -18.61
N LEU A 169 -4.78 10.31 -17.63
CA LEU A 169 -5.33 10.99 -16.46
C LEU A 169 -6.02 12.33 -16.81
N LEU A 170 -5.51 13.03 -17.82
CA LEU A 170 -6.04 14.35 -18.19
C LEU A 170 -7.30 14.24 -19.05
N THR A 171 -7.28 13.35 -20.04
CA THR A 171 -8.44 13.13 -20.94
C THR A 171 -9.43 12.13 -20.36
N GLN A 172 -9.03 11.35 -19.36
CA GLN A 172 -9.82 10.30 -18.71
C GLN A 172 -10.30 9.22 -19.68
N LYS A 173 -9.47 8.90 -20.66
CA LYS A 173 -9.73 7.88 -21.67
C LYS A 173 -8.72 6.76 -21.61
N PRO A 174 -9.10 5.50 -21.88
CA PRO A 174 -8.15 4.43 -22.05
C PRO A 174 -7.12 4.75 -23.14
N ARG A 175 -5.84 4.55 -22.85
CA ARG A 175 -4.75 4.58 -23.82
C ARG A 175 -4.60 3.23 -24.49
N TRP A 176 -4.64 2.17 -23.70
CA TRP A 176 -4.59 0.78 -24.14
C TRP A 176 -5.16 -0.16 -23.06
N LYS A 177 -5.52 -1.36 -23.50
CA LYS A 177 -5.91 -2.50 -22.66
C LYS A 177 -5.34 -3.76 -23.29
N ILE A 178 -4.74 -4.63 -22.46
CA ILE A 178 -4.12 -5.88 -22.92
C ILE A 178 -4.49 -7.03 -21.99
N SER A 179 -4.52 -8.24 -22.53
CA SER A 179 -4.63 -9.47 -21.75
C SER A 179 -3.26 -9.84 -21.18
N ILE A 180 -3.24 -10.30 -19.93
CA ILE A 180 -2.04 -10.67 -19.18
C ILE A 180 -2.22 -12.01 -18.46
N GLY A 181 -1.33 -12.35 -17.52
CA GLY A 181 -1.46 -13.56 -16.69
C GLY A 181 -2.65 -13.51 -15.73
N LYS A 182 -2.88 -14.60 -14.99
CA LYS A 182 -4.11 -14.85 -14.26
C LYS A 182 -4.26 -14.06 -12.96
N LEU A 183 -5.49 -13.55 -12.75
CA LEU A 183 -5.92 -12.86 -11.54
C LEU A 183 -4.93 -11.77 -11.11
N PRO A 184 -4.63 -10.78 -11.97
CA PRO A 184 -3.71 -9.71 -11.64
C PRO A 184 -4.20 -8.91 -10.42
N ALA A 185 -3.29 -8.66 -9.48
CA ALA A 185 -3.56 -7.87 -8.28
C ALA A 185 -2.78 -6.54 -8.32
N ASP A 186 -1.75 -6.39 -7.51
CA ASP A 186 -1.03 -5.12 -7.41
C ASP A 186 -0.15 -4.85 -8.63
N VAL A 187 0.04 -3.58 -8.91
CA VAL A 187 0.88 -3.05 -9.99
C VAL A 187 1.92 -2.08 -9.41
N TYR A 188 3.19 -2.34 -9.67
CA TYR A 188 4.31 -1.51 -9.24
C TYR A 188 5.04 -0.91 -10.44
N LEU A 189 4.97 0.42 -10.58
CA LEU A 189 5.72 1.16 -11.58
C LEU A 189 7.10 1.50 -11.02
N THR A 190 8.16 1.20 -11.77
CA THR A 190 9.53 1.53 -11.36
C THR A 190 9.74 3.06 -11.26
N PRO A 191 10.69 3.54 -10.42
CA PRO A 191 10.89 4.97 -10.21
C PRO A 191 11.22 5.80 -11.45
N ASP A 192 11.69 5.14 -12.52
CA ASP A 192 11.98 5.73 -13.83
C ASP A 192 10.78 5.74 -14.79
N ASP A 193 9.61 5.28 -14.35
CA ASP A 193 8.36 5.12 -15.12
C ASP A 193 8.47 4.17 -16.33
N ARG A 194 9.50 3.33 -16.38
CA ARG A 194 9.76 2.49 -17.55
C ARG A 194 9.15 1.11 -17.45
N LEU A 195 9.25 0.49 -16.28
CA LEU A 195 8.81 -0.90 -16.10
C LEU A 195 7.61 -0.95 -15.16
N LEU A 196 6.62 -1.75 -15.53
CA LEU A 196 5.47 -2.06 -14.70
C LEU A 196 5.52 -3.54 -14.33
N LEU A 197 5.66 -3.82 -13.04
CA LEU A 197 5.57 -5.15 -12.45
C LEU A 197 4.11 -5.42 -12.07
N VAL A 198 3.61 -6.60 -12.41
CA VAL A 198 2.23 -7.02 -12.11
C VAL A 198 2.26 -8.31 -11.31
N GLY A 199 1.69 -8.28 -10.10
CA GLY A 199 1.51 -9.45 -9.26
C GLY A 199 0.32 -10.28 -9.75
N LEU A 200 0.51 -11.57 -9.94
CA LEU A 200 -0.51 -12.48 -10.46
C LEU A 200 -0.92 -13.47 -9.35
N THR A 201 -2.08 -13.26 -8.75
CA THR A 201 -2.54 -14.13 -7.66
C THR A 201 -2.97 -15.52 -8.12
N GLY A 202 -3.25 -15.68 -9.40
CA GLY A 202 -3.58 -16.95 -10.04
C GLY A 202 -2.37 -17.73 -10.57
N ASP A 203 -1.17 -17.19 -10.45
CA ASP A 203 0.07 -17.75 -10.98
C ASP A 203 1.19 -17.78 -9.91
N GLU A 204 2.39 -18.21 -10.30
CA GLU A 204 3.57 -18.32 -9.43
C GLU A 204 4.66 -17.30 -9.77
N TYR A 205 4.34 -16.29 -10.57
CA TYR A 205 5.30 -15.31 -11.07
C TYR A 205 4.71 -13.91 -11.12
N VAL A 206 5.61 -12.95 -11.22
CA VAL A 206 5.33 -11.55 -11.52
C VAL A 206 5.64 -11.32 -13.00
N GLU A 207 4.73 -10.69 -13.74
CA GLU A 207 5.00 -10.22 -15.10
C GLU A 207 5.60 -8.82 -15.08
N VAL A 208 6.58 -8.58 -15.95
CA VAL A 208 7.25 -7.28 -16.12
C VAL A 208 7.02 -6.76 -17.51
N TYR A 209 6.41 -5.59 -17.60
CA TYR A 209 6.11 -4.91 -18.87
C TYR A 209 6.97 -3.66 -19.02
N ASP A 210 7.56 -3.49 -20.21
CA ASP A 210 8.10 -2.19 -20.63
C ASP A 210 6.92 -1.33 -21.11
N VAL A 211 6.62 -0.27 -20.37
CA VAL A 211 5.50 0.66 -20.61
C VAL A 211 5.98 2.01 -21.15
N SER A 212 7.25 2.13 -21.50
CA SER A 212 7.82 3.35 -22.10
C SER A 212 7.35 3.59 -23.53
N GLN A 213 6.75 2.58 -24.15
CA GLN A 213 6.22 2.63 -25.52
C GLN A 213 4.70 2.77 -25.54
N ALA A 214 4.14 3.18 -26.67
CA ALA A 214 2.69 3.32 -26.84
C ALA A 214 1.91 2.00 -26.63
N VAL A 215 2.54 0.86 -26.93
CA VAL A 215 2.01 -0.48 -26.67
C VAL A 215 2.94 -1.16 -25.66
N PRO A 216 2.44 -1.62 -24.53
CA PRO A 216 3.27 -2.28 -23.51
C PRO A 216 3.80 -3.61 -24.04
N LYS A 217 5.02 -3.95 -23.64
CA LYS A 217 5.67 -5.19 -24.06
C LYS A 217 6.05 -6.03 -22.84
N LEU A 218 5.55 -7.26 -22.76
CA LEU A 218 6.04 -8.24 -21.78
C LEU A 218 7.51 -8.53 -22.08
N ILE A 219 8.39 -8.24 -21.10
CA ILE A 219 9.83 -8.44 -21.22
C ILE A 219 10.34 -9.58 -20.36
N LYS A 220 9.64 -9.90 -19.23
CA LYS A 220 10.07 -10.96 -18.33
C LYS A 220 8.91 -11.48 -17.48
N ARG A 221 9.01 -12.75 -17.09
CA ARG A 221 8.31 -13.38 -15.97
C ARG A 221 9.33 -13.70 -14.90
N ILE A 222 9.10 -13.20 -13.68
CA ILE A 222 9.97 -13.44 -12.53
C ILE A 222 9.28 -14.46 -11.64
N GLN A 223 9.86 -15.66 -11.53
CA GLN A 223 9.36 -16.69 -10.62
C GLN A 223 9.52 -16.20 -9.18
N THR A 224 8.40 -16.10 -8.45
CA THR A 224 8.38 -15.61 -7.06
C THR A 224 7.86 -16.67 -6.10
N GLY A 225 6.63 -17.06 -6.26
CA GLY A 225 5.88 -18.04 -5.47
C GLY A 225 4.40 -17.89 -5.74
N ALA A 226 3.62 -18.91 -5.45
CA ALA A 226 2.19 -18.93 -5.74
C ALA A 226 1.45 -17.79 -5.03
N GLY A 227 0.62 -17.07 -5.80
CA GLY A 227 -0.24 -16.02 -5.30
C GLY A 227 0.44 -14.66 -5.11
N ALA A 228 1.30 -14.22 -6.05
CA ALA A 228 1.92 -12.90 -6.02
C ALA A 228 0.86 -11.79 -5.95
N HIS A 229 0.90 -10.96 -4.87
CA HIS A 229 -0.24 -10.06 -4.58
C HIS A 229 0.17 -8.60 -4.43
N ALA A 230 0.82 -8.21 -3.36
CA ALA A 230 1.09 -6.81 -3.03
C ALA A 230 2.58 -6.47 -3.12
N PHE A 231 2.88 -5.33 -3.71
CA PHE A 231 4.24 -4.80 -3.79
C PHE A 231 4.52 -3.75 -2.72
N ARG A 232 5.78 -3.68 -2.30
CA ARG A 232 6.30 -2.63 -1.43
C ARG A 232 7.78 -2.34 -1.73
N SER A 233 8.11 -1.12 -2.13
CA SER A 233 9.51 -0.70 -2.27
C SER A 233 10.26 -0.87 -0.94
N ARG A 234 11.50 -1.33 -0.98
CA ARG A 234 12.39 -1.34 0.19
C ARG A 234 12.79 0.08 0.64
N GLY A 235 12.69 1.06 -0.26
CA GLY A 235 13.08 2.44 -0.02
C GLY A 235 14.49 2.79 -0.48
N ASP A 236 15.18 1.87 -1.15
CA ASP A 236 16.53 2.04 -1.69
C ASP A 236 16.55 2.34 -3.21
N GLY A 237 15.36 2.47 -3.83
CA GLY A 237 15.22 2.72 -5.27
C GLY A 237 15.58 1.53 -6.18
N ARG A 238 15.86 0.36 -5.60
CA ARG A 238 16.31 -0.83 -6.33
C ARG A 238 15.55 -2.10 -6.00
N HIS A 239 15.19 -2.30 -4.74
CA HIS A 239 14.55 -3.52 -4.33
C HIS A 239 13.06 -3.31 -4.04
N VAL A 240 12.24 -4.26 -4.47
CA VAL A 240 10.81 -4.30 -4.20
C VAL A 240 10.43 -5.66 -3.63
N PHE A 241 9.66 -5.64 -2.55
CA PHE A 241 9.06 -6.85 -1.98
C PHE A 241 7.75 -7.17 -2.68
N VAL A 242 7.44 -8.45 -2.84
CA VAL A 242 6.14 -8.95 -3.27
C VAL A 242 5.68 -10.06 -2.33
N SER A 243 4.44 -9.97 -1.85
CA SER A 243 3.83 -11.04 -1.06
C SER A 243 3.34 -12.16 -1.98
N ASN A 244 3.66 -13.42 -1.61
CA ASN A 244 3.18 -14.62 -2.28
C ASN A 244 2.17 -15.29 -1.35
N ARG A 245 0.91 -14.93 -1.50
CA ARG A 245 -0.17 -15.23 -0.55
C ARG A 245 -0.35 -16.73 -0.31
N VAL A 246 -0.31 -17.53 -1.36
CA VAL A 246 -0.50 -18.99 -1.31
C VAL A 246 0.78 -19.69 -0.85
N ALA A 247 1.94 -19.23 -1.33
CA ALA A 247 3.24 -19.79 -0.95
C ALA A 247 3.67 -19.45 0.48
N ASN A 248 2.99 -18.50 1.16
CA ASN A 248 3.36 -18.03 2.49
C ASN A 248 4.79 -17.46 2.58
N THR A 249 5.18 -16.72 1.57
CA THR A 249 6.51 -16.09 1.48
C THR A 249 6.41 -14.65 1.02
N ILE A 250 7.50 -13.88 1.23
CA ILE A 250 7.77 -12.60 0.59
C ILE A 250 9.01 -12.78 -0.28
N SER A 251 8.94 -12.44 -1.55
CA SER A 251 10.11 -12.37 -2.43
C SER A 251 10.61 -10.93 -2.52
N MET A 252 11.94 -10.75 -2.46
CA MET A 252 12.60 -9.48 -2.75
C MET A 252 13.15 -9.51 -4.16
N ILE A 253 12.66 -8.63 -5.01
CA ILE A 253 13.05 -8.51 -6.43
C ILE A 253 14.02 -7.33 -6.57
N ASP A 254 15.13 -7.54 -7.25
CA ASP A 254 16.00 -6.50 -7.76
C ASP A 254 15.47 -6.04 -9.13
N ILE A 255 15.02 -4.79 -9.22
CA ILE A 255 14.41 -4.24 -10.44
C ILE A 255 15.42 -3.95 -11.56
N GLN A 256 16.73 -3.94 -11.27
CA GLN A 256 17.78 -3.79 -12.29
C GLN A 256 18.08 -5.12 -13.00
N THR A 257 18.14 -6.22 -12.24
CA THR A 257 18.40 -7.56 -12.79
C THR A 257 17.12 -8.32 -13.13
N LEU A 258 15.97 -7.82 -12.68
CA LEU A 258 14.64 -8.45 -12.81
C LEU A 258 14.67 -9.90 -12.30
N SER A 259 15.17 -10.09 -11.10
CA SER A 259 15.28 -11.41 -10.47
C SER A 259 15.02 -11.35 -8.98
N VAL A 260 14.50 -12.45 -8.41
CA VAL A 260 14.41 -12.61 -6.96
C VAL A 260 15.82 -12.78 -6.40
N VAL A 261 16.17 -11.93 -5.45
CA VAL A 261 17.48 -11.96 -4.77
C VAL A 261 17.38 -12.56 -3.38
N GLU A 262 16.17 -12.58 -2.79
CA GLU A 262 15.93 -13.14 -1.47
C GLU A 262 14.46 -13.54 -1.30
N THR A 263 14.21 -14.51 -0.39
CA THR A 263 12.87 -14.96 -0.02
C THR A 263 12.76 -15.10 1.49
N TYR A 264 11.66 -14.61 2.06
CA TYR A 264 11.39 -14.57 3.50
C TYR A 264 10.15 -15.40 3.83
N PRO A 265 10.14 -16.16 4.94
CA PRO A 265 8.93 -16.81 5.41
C PRO A 265 7.91 -15.77 5.89
N ALA A 266 6.66 -15.91 5.48
CA ALA A 266 5.56 -15.05 5.88
C ALA A 266 4.26 -15.88 6.03
N PRO A 267 4.12 -16.66 7.12
CA PRO A 267 3.04 -17.62 7.27
C PRO A 267 1.68 -16.96 7.48
N GLY A 268 0.63 -17.64 7.01
CA GLY A 268 -0.77 -17.26 7.23
C GLY A 268 -1.38 -16.36 6.17
N GLY A 269 -0.96 -16.52 4.92
CA GLY A 269 -1.47 -15.77 3.78
C GLY A 269 -1.03 -14.30 3.81
N PRO A 270 0.26 -14.00 3.51
CA PRO A 270 0.75 -12.64 3.49
C PRO A 270 -0.01 -11.81 2.45
N ASP A 271 -0.43 -10.62 2.85
CA ASP A 271 -1.23 -9.73 2.03
C ASP A 271 -0.47 -8.40 1.82
N CYS A 272 -0.89 -7.31 2.44
CA CYS A 272 -0.16 -6.05 2.32
C CYS A 272 1.13 -6.03 3.15
N ILE A 273 2.09 -5.26 2.69
CA ILE A 273 3.42 -5.11 3.28
C ILE A 273 3.69 -3.64 3.57
N ASP A 274 4.32 -3.34 4.69
CA ASP A 274 5.05 -2.10 4.89
C ASP A 274 6.47 -2.38 5.36
N VAL A 275 7.36 -1.40 5.23
CA VAL A 275 8.77 -1.47 5.64
C VAL A 275 9.02 -0.33 6.60
N LEU A 276 9.55 -0.61 7.78
CA LEU A 276 9.94 0.45 8.71
C LEU A 276 11.10 1.29 8.16
N ALA A 277 11.20 2.53 8.64
CA ALA A 277 12.24 3.47 8.22
C ALA A 277 13.68 2.97 8.46
N ASP A 278 13.85 1.96 9.31
CA ASP A 278 15.13 1.28 9.54
C ASP A 278 15.62 0.47 8.31
N GLY A 279 14.71 0.20 7.33
CA GLY A 279 14.99 -0.61 6.16
C GLY A 279 15.26 -2.10 6.46
N LYS A 280 14.98 -2.56 7.70
CA LYS A 280 15.31 -3.90 8.20
C LYS A 280 14.11 -4.68 8.71
N THR A 281 12.98 -4.01 8.90
CA THR A 281 11.78 -4.62 9.47
C THR A 281 10.63 -4.57 8.47
N LEU A 282 10.10 -5.75 8.10
CA LEU A 282 8.85 -5.87 7.34
C LEU A 282 7.67 -6.03 8.29
N LEU A 283 6.62 -5.31 8.00
CA LEU A 283 5.29 -5.44 8.59
C LEU A 283 4.38 -6.10 7.55
N VAL A 284 3.86 -7.27 7.85
CA VAL A 284 3.08 -8.06 6.89
C VAL A 284 1.74 -8.43 7.50
N SER A 285 0.63 -8.03 6.87
CA SER A 285 -0.69 -8.52 7.25
C SER A 285 -0.84 -9.98 6.83
N SER A 286 -0.96 -10.88 7.81
CA SER A 286 -1.17 -12.32 7.60
C SER A 286 -2.68 -12.60 7.64
N ARG A 287 -3.32 -12.50 6.46
CA ARG A 287 -4.78 -12.42 6.28
C ARG A 287 -5.52 -13.61 6.86
N TRP A 288 -5.03 -14.82 6.60
CA TRP A 288 -5.70 -16.05 7.03
C TRP A 288 -5.43 -16.39 8.49
N ALA A 289 -4.26 -15.94 9.01
CA ALA A 289 -3.89 -16.16 10.41
C ALA A 289 -4.45 -15.10 11.37
N ARG A 290 -5.06 -14.01 10.88
CA ARG A 290 -5.52 -12.87 11.68
C ARG A 290 -4.39 -12.25 12.52
N LYS A 291 -3.25 -12.02 11.87
CA LYS A 291 -2.05 -11.52 12.54
C LYS A 291 -1.36 -10.44 11.72
N LEU A 292 -0.64 -9.58 12.43
CA LEU A 292 0.47 -8.81 11.87
C LEU A 292 1.74 -9.60 12.13
N SER A 293 2.46 -9.98 11.08
CA SER A 293 3.79 -10.62 11.16
C SER A 293 4.87 -9.56 11.03
N ILE A 294 5.82 -9.58 11.95
CA ILE A 294 7.01 -8.75 11.96
C ILE A 294 8.18 -9.63 11.52
N ILE A 295 8.83 -9.26 10.42
CA ILE A 295 9.93 -10.04 9.82
C ILE A 295 11.21 -9.20 9.87
N ASP A 296 12.26 -9.78 10.43
CA ASP A 296 13.62 -9.23 10.42
C ASP A 296 14.27 -9.61 9.08
N ILE A 297 14.60 -8.59 8.27
CA ILE A 297 15.15 -8.76 6.92
C ILE A 297 16.57 -9.37 7.01
N ASP A 298 17.39 -8.91 7.95
CA ASP A 298 18.79 -9.37 8.07
C ASP A 298 18.84 -10.81 8.57
N LYS A 299 17.94 -11.19 9.51
CA LYS A 299 17.84 -12.56 10.04
C LYS A 299 16.99 -13.49 9.18
N LYS A 300 16.25 -12.96 8.22
CA LYS A 300 15.35 -13.71 7.34
C LYS A 300 14.30 -14.54 8.07
N GLN A 301 13.74 -14.00 9.14
CA GLN A 301 12.80 -14.76 9.99
C GLN A 301 11.67 -13.89 10.53
N VAL A 302 10.55 -14.53 10.82
CA VAL A 302 9.45 -13.93 11.58
C VAL A 302 9.91 -13.83 13.04
N VAL A 303 10.09 -12.60 13.53
CA VAL A 303 10.53 -12.36 14.92
C VAL A 303 9.35 -12.21 15.87
N ARG A 304 8.18 -11.83 15.36
CA ARG A 304 6.95 -11.70 16.16
C ARG A 304 5.70 -11.80 15.30
N GLN A 305 4.62 -12.27 15.90
CA GLN A 305 3.27 -12.20 15.35
C GLN A 305 2.30 -11.62 16.40
N VAL A 306 1.56 -10.59 16.01
CA VAL A 306 0.58 -9.88 16.83
C VAL A 306 -0.82 -10.27 16.38
N GLY A 307 -1.70 -10.67 17.30
CA GLY A 307 -3.11 -10.91 16.99
C GLY A 307 -3.81 -9.59 16.64
N VAL A 308 -4.56 -9.59 15.52
CA VAL A 308 -5.38 -8.47 15.06
C VAL A 308 -6.79 -8.94 14.74
N GLY A 309 -7.63 -8.11 14.13
CA GLY A 309 -8.97 -8.51 13.72
C GLY A 309 -8.99 -9.48 12.53
N ARG A 310 -10.21 -9.78 12.05
CA ARG A 310 -10.44 -10.73 10.96
C ARG A 310 -10.10 -10.13 9.62
N SER A 311 -9.47 -10.96 8.75
CA SER A 311 -9.05 -10.59 7.40
C SER A 311 -8.21 -9.30 7.39
N PRO A 312 -7.07 -9.25 8.11
CA PRO A 312 -6.20 -8.08 8.07
C PRO A 312 -5.70 -7.87 6.64
N HIS A 313 -5.73 -6.60 6.19
CA HIS A 313 -5.35 -6.21 4.84
C HIS A 313 -4.31 -5.08 4.89
N GLY A 314 -4.71 -3.84 4.66
CA GLY A 314 -3.79 -2.71 4.67
C GLY A 314 -3.00 -2.61 5.98
N VAL A 315 -1.70 -2.38 5.86
CA VAL A 315 -0.78 -2.06 6.96
C VAL A 315 -0.03 -0.78 6.65
N TRP A 316 0.15 0.07 7.66
CA TRP A 316 0.79 1.37 7.46
C TRP A 316 1.31 1.95 8.79
N THR A 317 2.41 2.67 8.72
CA THR A 317 2.92 3.54 9.79
C THR A 317 3.51 4.80 9.20
N LEU A 318 3.55 5.89 9.96
CA LEU A 318 4.22 7.13 9.53
C LEU A 318 5.75 6.93 9.46
N ASP A 319 6.30 6.03 10.29
CA ASP A 319 7.74 5.73 10.35
C ASP A 319 8.14 4.64 9.33
N HIS A 320 7.63 4.74 8.10
CA HIS A 320 7.93 3.80 7.02
C HIS A 320 9.14 4.26 6.17
N ALA A 321 9.81 3.29 5.53
CA ALA A 321 10.81 3.55 4.49
C ALA A 321 10.18 4.22 3.26
N SER A 322 10.96 4.90 2.44
CA SER A 322 10.47 5.53 1.20
C SER A 322 9.63 4.54 0.37
N ARG A 323 8.58 5.04 -0.26
CA ARG A 323 7.70 4.25 -1.14
C ARG A 323 8.10 4.34 -2.62
N ARG A 324 9.18 5.06 -2.91
CA ARG A 324 9.74 5.24 -4.25
C ARG A 324 11.13 4.64 -4.35
#